data_d750d197f8399edc0203149731ff91fd
#
_entry.id   d750d197f8399edc0203149731ff91fd
#
_cell.length_a   1.000
_cell.length_b   1.000
_cell.length_c   1.000
_cell.angle_alpha   90.00
_cell.angle_beta   90.00
_cell.angle_gamma   90.00
#
_symmetry.space_group_name_H-M   'P 1'
#
loop_
_entity.id
_entity.type
_entity.pdbx_description
1 polymer ?
#
loop_
_entity_poly.entity_id
_entity_poly.type
_entity_poly.pdbx_seq_one_letter_code
_entity_poly.pdbx_strand_id
1 'polypeptide(L)'
;RYLVFNDGMGEGKRMFIGGGLIMPSKNTLIADPFFLNGDEKKDHRHFAISEGVYKGLFEFQYYIKRVTNPVFIGASMTIETPIKENKYKYLSPKKYDFIFTALSNEVRFVKSAISTNLIYSHFSDAYWDGKQAPNSSGKLITFGVGLIKNLTTGTIGFSIQKPIFLEGGFSGADIKSSDLEQDVSVWQLQLSYR
;
A
#
# COMPACT_ATOMS: atom_id res chain seq x y z
N ARG A 1 -3.10 -17.06 6.25
CA ARG A 1 -1.64 -17.03 5.97
C ARG A 1 -1.03 -18.36 6.41
N TYR A 2 -0.24 -18.98 5.54
CA TYR A 2 0.41 -20.27 5.74
C TYR A 2 1.94 -20.12 5.64
N LEU A 3 2.67 -20.71 6.58
CA LEU A 3 4.12 -20.76 6.56
C LEU A 3 4.57 -21.94 5.67
N VAL A 4 5.10 -21.62 4.49
CA VAL A 4 5.50 -22.63 3.49
C VAL A 4 6.87 -23.20 3.79
N PHE A 5 7.77 -22.31 4.22
CA PHE A 5 9.17 -22.65 4.48
C PHE A 5 9.69 -21.90 5.70
N ASN A 6 10.48 -22.59 6.55
CA ASN A 6 11.08 -22.03 7.73
C ASN A 6 12.36 -22.82 8.13
N ASP A 7 13.50 -22.16 8.13
CA ASP A 7 14.79 -22.73 8.56
C ASP A 7 14.93 -22.88 10.09
N GLY A 8 13.90 -22.47 10.86
CA GLY A 8 13.91 -22.58 12.32
C GLY A 8 13.88 -21.24 13.06
N MET A 9 14.20 -21.25 14.37
CA MET A 9 14.05 -20.08 15.24
C MET A 9 15.20 -19.06 15.14
N GLY A 10 16.34 -19.42 14.61
CA GLY A 10 17.53 -18.56 14.52
C GLY A 10 17.59 -17.75 13.21
N GLU A 11 18.78 -17.74 12.66
CA GLU A 11 19.04 -17.30 11.29
C GLU A 11 18.32 -18.20 10.30
N GLY A 12 18.16 -17.71 9.09
CA GLY A 12 17.59 -18.50 8.02
C GLY A 12 16.48 -17.76 7.28
N LYS A 13 15.79 -18.50 6.45
CA LYS A 13 14.78 -18.03 5.52
C LYS A 13 13.39 -18.42 5.99
N ARG A 14 12.41 -17.58 5.72
CA ARG A 14 10.99 -17.87 5.95
C ARG A 14 10.18 -17.38 4.78
N MET A 15 9.21 -18.19 4.39
CA MET A 15 8.30 -17.88 3.30
C MET A 15 6.86 -18.14 3.74
N PHE A 16 6.01 -17.16 3.49
CA PHE A 16 4.57 -17.24 3.75
C PHE A 16 3.78 -16.98 2.49
N ILE A 17 2.67 -17.69 2.36
CA ILE A 17 1.65 -17.44 1.35
C ILE A 17 0.33 -17.22 2.09
N GLY A 18 -0.42 -16.24 1.65
CA GLY A 18 -1.72 -15.90 2.22
C GLY A 18 -2.77 -15.68 1.15
N GLY A 19 -4.00 -15.92 1.53
CA GLY A 19 -5.16 -15.59 0.73
C GLY A 19 -6.31 -15.15 1.63
N GLY A 20 -7.20 -14.33 1.10
CA GLY A 20 -8.33 -13.81 1.85
C GLY A 20 -9.41 -13.24 0.96
N LEU A 21 -10.49 -12.85 1.61
CA LEU A 21 -11.62 -12.19 0.99
C LEU A 21 -11.88 -10.87 1.71
N ILE A 22 -11.92 -9.77 0.98
CA ILE A 22 -12.30 -8.46 1.49
C ILE A 22 -13.79 -8.29 1.22
N MET A 23 -14.55 -8.13 2.31
CA MET A 23 -15.99 -7.94 2.24
C MET A 23 -16.32 -6.45 2.33
N PRO A 24 -17.21 -5.94 1.48
CA PRO A 24 -17.62 -4.53 1.55
C PRO A 24 -18.50 -4.27 2.77
N SER A 25 -18.41 -3.05 3.31
CA SER A 25 -19.40 -2.56 4.27
C SER A 25 -20.68 -2.12 3.54
N LYS A 26 -21.75 -1.84 4.31
CA LYS A 26 -23.02 -1.37 3.75
C LYS A 26 -22.98 0.11 3.33
N ASN A 27 -22.05 0.89 3.86
CA ASN A 27 -21.91 2.31 3.52
C ASN A 27 -21.03 2.48 2.27
N THR A 28 -21.65 2.39 1.12
CA THR A 28 -20.99 2.45 -0.19
C THR A 28 -21.49 3.62 -1.01
N LEU A 29 -20.66 4.07 -1.94
CA LEU A 29 -21.08 5.05 -2.95
C LEU A 29 -22.10 4.39 -3.89
N ILE A 30 -23.28 4.98 -4.01
CA ILE A 30 -24.44 4.41 -4.74
C ILE A 30 -24.61 4.98 -6.16
N ALA A 31 -23.96 6.10 -6.46
CA ALA A 31 -24.02 6.77 -7.76
C ALA A 31 -22.60 7.09 -8.27
N ASP A 32 -22.47 7.23 -9.58
CA ASP A 32 -21.23 7.62 -10.24
C ASP A 32 -20.86 9.07 -9.85
N PRO A 33 -19.74 9.29 -9.15
CA PRO A 33 -19.30 10.61 -8.72
C PRO A 33 -18.71 11.45 -9.88
N PHE A 34 -18.46 10.84 -11.04
CA PHE A 34 -17.84 11.49 -12.19
C PHE A 34 -18.84 11.87 -13.27
N PHE A 35 -20.13 11.55 -13.09
CA PHE A 35 -21.21 11.86 -14.04
C PHE A 35 -20.99 11.32 -15.46
N LEU A 36 -20.32 10.18 -15.59
CA LEU A 36 -19.96 9.56 -16.88
C LEU A 36 -21.17 9.19 -17.74
N ASN A 37 -22.34 9.02 -17.12
CA ASN A 37 -23.60 8.68 -17.78
C ASN A 37 -24.59 9.87 -17.87
N GLY A 38 -24.16 11.08 -17.53
CA GLY A 38 -24.99 12.28 -17.61
C GLY A 38 -26.04 12.44 -16.48
N ASP A 39 -25.96 11.62 -15.43
CA ASP A 39 -26.84 11.71 -14.27
C ASP A 39 -26.53 12.96 -13.44
N GLU A 40 -27.56 13.75 -13.13
CA GLU A 40 -27.41 14.90 -12.25
C GLU A 40 -27.09 14.49 -10.81
N LYS A 41 -26.29 15.34 -10.16
CA LYS A 41 -25.79 15.29 -8.78
C LYS A 41 -26.57 14.39 -7.82
N LYS A 42 -26.03 13.22 -7.49
CA LYS A 42 -26.47 12.40 -6.37
C LYS A 42 -25.25 12.07 -5.49
N ASP A 43 -25.39 12.33 -4.20
CA ASP A 43 -24.53 11.94 -3.09
C ASP A 43 -23.00 12.18 -3.23
N HIS A 44 -22.49 12.98 -2.33
CA HIS A 44 -21.06 13.28 -2.24
C HIS A 44 -20.26 12.05 -1.81
N ARG A 45 -19.20 11.75 -2.57
CA ARG A 45 -18.22 10.68 -2.37
C ARG A 45 -17.61 10.63 -0.95
N HIS A 46 -17.56 11.76 -0.25
CA HIS A 46 -16.84 11.92 1.01
C HIS A 46 -17.38 11.09 2.18
N PHE A 47 -18.60 10.59 2.10
CA PHE A 47 -19.23 9.82 3.17
C PHE A 47 -19.27 8.31 2.93
N ALA A 48 -18.79 7.84 1.78
CA ALA A 48 -18.69 6.41 1.50
C ALA A 48 -17.44 5.82 2.16
N ILE A 49 -17.63 4.83 3.03
CA ILE A 49 -16.54 4.15 3.76
C ILE A 49 -16.01 2.94 2.98
N SER A 50 -16.78 2.44 2.02
CA SER A 50 -16.49 1.22 1.28
C SER A 50 -16.76 1.41 -0.21
N GLU A 51 -15.97 0.75 -1.04
CA GLU A 51 -16.19 0.67 -2.48
C GLU A 51 -17.37 -0.24 -2.86
N GLY A 52 -17.91 -1.01 -1.91
CA GLY A 52 -19.03 -1.91 -2.14
C GLY A 52 -18.70 -3.16 -2.94
N VAL A 53 -17.43 -3.45 -3.16
CA VAL A 53 -16.94 -4.53 -4.03
C VAL A 53 -16.30 -5.63 -3.19
N TYR A 54 -16.63 -6.89 -3.46
CA TYR A 54 -15.88 -8.03 -2.94
C TYR A 54 -14.56 -8.17 -3.68
N LYS A 55 -13.45 -8.29 -2.93
CA LYS A 55 -12.13 -8.47 -3.51
C LYS A 55 -11.48 -9.75 -3.00
N GLY A 56 -10.79 -10.46 -3.89
CA GLY A 56 -9.82 -11.48 -3.51
C GLY A 56 -8.53 -10.79 -3.06
N LEU A 57 -7.92 -11.34 -2.03
CA LEU A 57 -6.61 -10.94 -1.51
C LEU A 57 -5.63 -12.09 -1.69
N PHE A 58 -4.48 -11.81 -2.25
CA PHE A 58 -3.33 -12.71 -2.28
C PHE A 58 -2.14 -12.02 -1.62
N GLU A 59 -1.37 -12.78 -0.82
CA GLU A 59 -0.22 -12.29 -0.12
C GLU A 59 0.94 -13.28 -0.26
N PHE A 60 2.13 -12.75 -0.51
CA PHE A 60 3.39 -13.49 -0.49
C PHE A 60 4.40 -12.73 0.36
N GLN A 61 5.16 -13.44 1.20
CA GLN A 61 6.21 -12.83 2.02
C GLN A 61 7.43 -13.75 2.05
N TYR A 62 8.60 -13.17 1.89
CA TYR A 62 9.87 -13.85 2.00
C TYR A 62 10.84 -13.04 2.85
N TYR A 63 11.40 -13.67 3.86
CA TYR A 63 12.31 -13.04 4.81
C TYR A 63 13.57 -13.85 4.98
N ILE A 64 14.69 -13.13 5.14
CA ILE A 64 15.99 -13.69 5.48
C ILE A 64 16.47 -13.01 6.76
N LYS A 65 16.73 -13.80 7.81
CA LYS A 65 17.37 -13.35 9.04
C LYS A 65 18.83 -13.78 9.03
N ARG A 66 19.76 -12.89 9.37
CA ARG A 66 21.21 -13.10 9.30
C ARG A 66 21.88 -12.57 10.57
N VAL A 67 23.10 -13.06 10.87
CA VAL A 67 23.98 -12.47 11.89
C VAL A 67 24.70 -11.25 11.33
N THR A 68 25.08 -11.29 10.05
CA THR A 68 25.80 -10.20 9.39
C THR A 68 24.86 -9.13 8.88
N ASN A 69 25.33 -7.89 8.81
CA ASN A 69 24.56 -6.78 8.25
C ASN A 69 24.25 -6.96 6.75
N PRO A 70 23.03 -6.65 6.32
CA PRO A 70 21.85 -6.40 7.15
C PRO A 70 21.37 -7.68 7.84
N VAL A 71 20.89 -7.56 9.10
CA VAL A 71 20.45 -8.71 9.91
C VAL A 71 19.08 -9.23 9.51
N PHE A 72 18.33 -8.43 8.81
CA PHE A 72 17.03 -8.80 8.27
C PHE A 72 16.85 -8.19 6.88
N ILE A 73 16.40 -9.00 5.96
CA ILE A 73 15.97 -8.60 4.61
C ILE A 73 14.60 -9.23 4.39
N GLY A 74 13.66 -8.45 3.93
CA GLY A 74 12.29 -8.88 3.65
C GLY A 74 11.77 -8.37 2.33
N ALA A 75 11.01 -9.21 1.65
CA ALA A 75 10.20 -8.82 0.52
C ALA A 75 8.78 -9.34 0.72
N SER A 76 7.78 -8.49 0.45
CA SER A 76 6.39 -8.91 0.45
C SER A 76 5.66 -8.35 -0.75
N MET A 77 4.65 -9.10 -1.19
CA MET A 77 3.74 -8.72 -2.27
C MET A 77 2.31 -8.94 -1.79
N THR A 78 1.46 -7.95 -2.04
CA THR A 78 0.02 -8.06 -1.80
C THR A 78 -0.72 -7.70 -3.08
N ILE A 79 -1.69 -8.52 -3.47
CA ILE A 79 -2.54 -8.30 -4.64
C ILE A 79 -3.98 -8.30 -4.17
N GLU A 80 -4.70 -7.21 -4.42
CA GLU A 80 -6.14 -7.11 -4.27
C GLU A 80 -6.80 -7.07 -5.64
N THR A 81 -7.73 -7.97 -5.89
CA THR A 81 -8.44 -8.05 -7.17
C THR A 81 -9.94 -8.06 -6.93
N PRO A 82 -10.72 -7.15 -7.55
CA PRO A 82 -12.18 -7.21 -7.49
C PRO A 82 -12.67 -8.52 -8.12
N ILE A 83 -13.64 -9.17 -7.47
CA ILE A 83 -14.24 -10.41 -7.97
C ILE A 83 -15.29 -10.10 -9.05
N LYS A 84 -16.08 -9.07 -8.78
CA LYS A 84 -17.10 -8.57 -9.69
C LYS A 84 -17.47 -7.13 -9.34
N GLU A 85 -18.11 -6.42 -10.24
CA GLU A 85 -18.73 -5.13 -9.96
C GLU A 85 -19.80 -5.23 -8.85
N ASN A 86 -20.01 -4.12 -8.16
CA ASN A 86 -21.06 -4.02 -7.16
C ASN A 86 -22.45 -3.84 -7.83
N LYS A 87 -23.52 -3.82 -7.03
CA LYS A 87 -24.90 -3.63 -7.51
C LYS A 87 -25.16 -2.28 -8.19
N TYR A 88 -24.26 -1.32 -8.03
CA TYR A 88 -24.30 0.00 -8.63
C TYR A 88 -23.37 0.11 -9.86
N LYS A 89 -22.90 -1.05 -10.36
CA LYS A 89 -22.04 -1.20 -11.55
C LYS A 89 -20.64 -0.56 -11.39
N TYR A 90 -20.16 -0.43 -10.17
CA TYR A 90 -18.79 -0.01 -9.89
C TYR A 90 -17.88 -1.22 -9.79
N LEU A 91 -16.78 -1.21 -10.56
CA LEU A 91 -15.68 -2.14 -10.48
C LEU A 91 -14.45 -1.39 -9.92
N SER A 92 -13.99 -1.79 -8.75
CA SER A 92 -12.82 -1.16 -8.12
C SER A 92 -11.52 -1.52 -8.84
N PRO A 93 -10.46 -0.69 -8.70
CA PRO A 93 -9.16 -1.01 -9.28
C PRO A 93 -8.57 -2.28 -8.65
N LYS A 94 -7.74 -2.97 -9.42
CA LYS A 94 -6.79 -3.94 -8.88
C LYS A 94 -5.66 -3.17 -8.20
N LYS A 95 -5.21 -3.67 -7.05
CA LYS A 95 -4.09 -3.07 -6.32
C LYS A 95 -2.96 -4.08 -6.19
N TYR A 96 -1.74 -3.62 -6.44
CA TYR A 96 -0.51 -4.37 -6.29
C TYR A 96 0.43 -3.59 -5.40
N ASP A 97 0.83 -4.16 -4.28
CA ASP A 97 1.85 -3.60 -3.39
C ASP A 97 3.05 -4.53 -3.34
N PHE A 98 4.24 -3.98 -3.57
CA PHE A 98 5.51 -4.66 -3.37
C PHE A 98 6.29 -3.88 -2.32
N ILE A 99 6.73 -4.57 -1.27
CA ILE A 99 7.46 -3.96 -0.17
C ILE A 99 8.79 -4.69 -0.02
N PHE A 100 9.87 -3.95 -0.03
CA PHE A 100 11.18 -4.42 0.34
C PHE A 100 11.63 -3.74 1.63
N THR A 101 12.16 -4.51 2.58
CA THR A 101 12.61 -4.00 3.88
C THR A 101 13.98 -4.57 4.22
N ALA A 102 14.86 -3.74 4.75
CA ALA A 102 16.11 -4.17 5.34
C ALA A 102 16.31 -3.53 6.72
N LEU A 103 16.97 -4.27 7.62
CA LEU A 103 17.28 -3.83 8.98
C LEU A 103 18.75 -4.11 9.28
N SER A 104 19.46 -3.12 9.80
CA SER A 104 20.84 -3.27 10.25
C SER A 104 20.93 -3.86 11.66
N ASN A 105 22.12 -4.31 12.04
CA ASN A 105 22.51 -4.41 13.46
C ASN A 105 22.43 -3.03 14.12
N GLU A 106 22.44 -3.02 15.45
CA GLU A 106 22.59 -1.80 16.22
C GLU A 106 23.89 -1.08 15.81
N VAL A 107 23.74 0.15 15.32
CA VAL A 107 24.87 1.03 15.02
C VAL A 107 25.34 1.68 16.31
N ARG A 108 26.58 1.41 16.72
CA ARG A 108 27.14 1.83 18.03
C ARG A 108 27.02 3.32 18.29
N PHE A 109 27.21 4.15 17.27
CA PHE A 109 27.18 5.61 17.42
C PHE A 109 25.79 6.14 17.79
N VAL A 110 24.73 5.64 17.14
CA VAL A 110 23.33 6.06 17.40
C VAL A 110 22.61 5.17 18.40
N LYS A 111 23.24 4.05 18.82
CA LYS A 111 22.64 3.02 19.70
C LYS A 111 21.24 2.60 19.22
N SER A 112 21.08 2.44 17.92
CA SER A 112 19.83 2.12 17.25
C SER A 112 20.11 1.32 16.00
N ALA A 113 19.20 0.44 15.61
CA ALA A 113 19.23 -0.21 14.31
C ALA A 113 18.65 0.73 13.25
N ILE A 114 19.20 0.70 12.04
CA ILE A 114 18.68 1.44 10.89
C ILE A 114 17.77 0.51 10.12
N SER A 115 16.55 0.95 9.85
CA SER A 115 15.61 0.30 8.94
C SER A 115 15.50 1.07 7.64
N THR A 116 15.37 0.35 6.52
CA THR A 116 15.05 0.93 5.21
C THR A 116 13.89 0.19 4.61
N ASN A 117 13.01 0.88 3.93
CA ASN A 117 11.92 0.29 3.16
C ASN A 117 11.78 0.96 1.80
N LEU A 118 11.38 0.17 0.82
CA LEU A 118 10.97 0.59 -0.50
C LEU A 118 9.61 -0.04 -0.77
N ILE A 119 8.62 0.79 -1.06
CA ILE A 119 7.26 0.36 -1.36
C ILE A 119 6.94 0.80 -2.78
N TYR A 120 6.50 -0.13 -3.61
CA TYR A 120 5.91 0.17 -4.92
C TYR A 120 4.44 -0.22 -4.88
N SER A 121 3.58 0.73 -5.18
CA SER A 121 2.13 0.53 -5.29
C SER A 121 1.66 0.86 -6.69
N HIS A 122 0.83 -0.02 -7.26
CA HIS A 122 0.19 0.17 -8.55
C HIS A 122 -1.31 -0.08 -8.42
N PHE A 123 -2.10 0.86 -8.93
CA PHE A 123 -3.55 0.78 -9.04
C PHE A 123 -3.93 0.77 -10.51
N SER A 124 -4.73 -0.20 -10.94
CA SER A 124 -5.32 -0.20 -12.27
C SER A 124 -6.48 0.79 -12.36
N ASP A 125 -7.06 0.92 -13.53
CA ASP A 125 -8.29 1.71 -13.68
C ASP A 125 -9.46 1.11 -12.91
N ALA A 126 -10.35 1.97 -12.40
CA ALA A 126 -11.68 1.63 -11.94
C ALA A 126 -12.71 1.91 -13.04
N TYR A 127 -13.89 1.31 -12.93
CA TYR A 127 -14.94 1.46 -13.95
C TYR A 127 -16.32 1.70 -13.30
N TRP A 128 -17.14 2.51 -13.96
CA TRP A 128 -18.55 2.67 -13.69
C TRP A 128 -19.35 2.32 -14.93
N ASP A 129 -20.24 1.32 -14.82
CA ASP A 129 -21.05 0.84 -15.94
C ASP A 129 -20.22 0.59 -17.23
N GLY A 130 -19.06 -0.05 -17.05
CA GLY A 130 -18.11 -0.34 -18.13
C GLY A 130 -17.28 0.86 -18.63
N LYS A 131 -17.53 2.09 -18.14
CA LYS A 131 -16.75 3.27 -18.49
C LYS A 131 -15.61 3.49 -17.48
N GLN A 132 -14.43 3.80 -17.98
CA GLN A 132 -13.27 4.10 -17.14
C GLN A 132 -13.51 5.35 -16.28
N ALA A 133 -13.28 5.21 -14.97
CA ALA A 133 -13.35 6.32 -14.04
C ALA A 133 -12.11 7.21 -14.19
N PRO A 134 -12.25 8.54 -14.31
CA PRO A 134 -11.13 9.46 -14.43
C PRO A 134 -10.20 9.37 -13.21
N ASN A 135 -8.89 9.48 -13.44
CA ASN A 135 -7.85 9.54 -12.38
C ASN A 135 -7.94 8.40 -11.36
N SER A 136 -8.37 7.21 -11.78
CA SER A 136 -8.55 6.06 -10.90
C SER A 136 -7.35 5.14 -10.85
N SER A 137 -6.47 5.19 -11.84
CA SER A 137 -5.21 4.48 -11.87
C SER A 137 -4.06 5.31 -11.28
N GLY A 138 -2.98 4.63 -10.91
CA GLY A 138 -1.80 5.31 -10.42
C GLY A 138 -0.64 4.39 -10.08
N LYS A 139 0.54 4.97 -10.05
CA LYS A 139 1.76 4.31 -9.60
C LYS A 139 2.51 5.20 -8.62
N LEU A 140 3.03 4.59 -7.59
CA LEU A 140 3.65 5.26 -6.47
C LEU A 140 4.86 4.46 -6.00
N ILE A 141 5.98 5.14 -5.77
CA ILE A 141 7.12 4.60 -5.05
C ILE A 141 7.29 5.37 -3.75
N THR A 142 7.41 4.66 -2.64
CA THR A 142 7.71 5.26 -1.35
C THR A 142 9.04 4.72 -0.83
N PHE A 143 9.98 5.61 -0.62
CA PHE A 143 11.24 5.30 0.04
C PHE A 143 11.19 5.75 1.50
N GLY A 144 11.63 4.88 2.42
CA GLY A 144 11.65 5.18 3.83
C GLY A 144 12.93 4.75 4.52
N VAL A 145 13.32 5.55 5.53
CA VAL A 145 14.42 5.25 6.44
C VAL A 145 13.94 5.45 7.87
N GLY A 146 14.37 4.59 8.77
CA GLY A 146 13.98 4.67 10.17
C GLY A 146 15.09 4.25 11.12
N LEU A 147 14.89 4.58 12.38
CA LEU A 147 15.71 4.17 13.51
C LEU A 147 14.85 3.36 14.48
N ILE A 148 15.38 2.24 14.93
CA ILE A 148 14.73 1.36 15.91
C ILE A 148 15.66 1.22 17.10
N LYS A 149 15.16 1.60 18.26
CA LYS A 149 15.90 1.52 19.53
C LYS A 149 15.19 0.63 20.52
N ASN A 150 15.88 -0.40 20.98
CA ASN A 150 15.41 -1.23 22.08
C ASN A 150 15.71 -0.53 23.42
N LEU A 151 14.71 -0.45 24.27
CA LEU A 151 14.77 0.02 25.64
C LEU A 151 14.51 -1.17 26.57
N THR A 152 14.78 -1.00 27.86
CA THR A 152 14.44 -2.01 28.88
C THR A 152 12.93 -2.26 29.00
N THR A 153 12.12 -1.25 28.67
CA THR A 153 10.66 -1.27 28.77
C THR A 153 9.92 -1.49 27.44
N GLY A 154 10.67 -1.57 26.33
CA GLY A 154 10.02 -1.71 25.00
C GLY A 154 10.93 -1.29 23.86
N THR A 155 10.34 -1.05 22.72
CA THR A 155 11.05 -0.63 21.50
C THR A 155 10.46 0.67 20.98
N ILE A 156 11.30 1.68 20.75
CA ILE A 156 10.91 2.93 20.05
C ILE A 156 11.34 2.83 18.59
N GLY A 157 10.45 3.15 17.67
CA GLY A 157 10.72 3.31 16.25
C GLY A 157 10.39 4.72 15.78
N PHE A 158 11.31 5.32 15.02
CA PHE A 158 11.08 6.56 14.30
C PHE A 158 11.39 6.33 12.82
N SER A 159 10.51 6.75 11.93
CA SER A 159 10.78 6.67 10.50
C SER A 159 10.30 7.90 9.74
N ILE A 160 10.99 8.20 8.65
CA ILE A 160 10.65 9.20 7.67
C ILE A 160 10.48 8.52 6.32
N GLN A 161 9.43 8.87 5.59
CA GLN A 161 9.11 8.29 4.29
C GLN A 161 8.74 9.39 3.31
N LYS A 162 9.13 9.21 2.05
CA LYS A 162 8.75 10.10 0.96
C LYS A 162 8.07 9.32 -0.15
N PRO A 163 6.74 9.44 -0.31
CA PRO A 163 6.05 8.98 -1.50
C PRO A 163 6.40 9.85 -2.69
N ILE A 164 6.62 9.20 -3.84
CA ILE A 164 6.86 9.80 -5.14
C ILE A 164 5.80 9.24 -6.07
N PHE A 165 4.93 10.11 -6.56
CA PHE A 165 3.87 9.75 -7.48
C PHE A 165 4.44 9.69 -8.89
N LEU A 166 4.37 8.51 -9.54
CA LEU A 166 4.91 8.28 -10.88
C LEU A 166 3.84 8.48 -11.95
N GLU A 167 2.60 8.06 -11.64
CA GLU A 167 1.43 8.16 -12.51
C GLU A 167 0.18 8.38 -11.67
N GLY A 168 -0.86 9.02 -12.22
CA GLY A 168 -2.13 9.32 -11.56
C GLY A 168 -2.30 10.79 -11.24
N GLY A 169 -3.44 11.20 -10.68
CA GLY A 169 -3.82 12.58 -10.46
C GLY A 169 -2.90 13.43 -9.55
N PHE A 170 -1.88 12.82 -8.95
CA PHE A 170 -0.87 13.50 -8.13
C PHE A 170 0.54 13.43 -8.74
N SER A 171 0.69 12.85 -9.94
CA SER A 171 1.96 12.86 -10.66
C SER A 171 1.96 14.10 -11.58
N GLY A 172 2.97 14.91 -11.50
CA GLY A 172 3.16 16.02 -12.45
C GLY A 172 3.49 15.57 -13.90
N ALA A 173 3.31 14.29 -14.23
CA ALA A 173 3.71 13.71 -15.51
C ALA A 173 2.60 13.74 -16.59
N ASP A 174 1.36 13.88 -16.24
CA ASP A 174 0.22 13.86 -17.17
C ASP A 174 -0.22 15.29 -17.59
N ILE A 175 0.59 15.93 -18.42
CA ILE A 175 0.44 17.33 -18.91
C ILE A 175 -0.71 17.48 -19.95
N LYS A 176 -1.78 16.73 -19.90
CA LYS A 176 -2.86 16.87 -20.90
C LYS A 176 -4.20 17.37 -20.40
N SER A 177 -4.37 17.63 -19.11
CA SER A 177 -5.56 18.32 -18.59
C SER A 177 -5.15 19.54 -17.78
N SER A 178 -5.24 20.69 -18.38
CA SER A 178 -4.59 21.95 -18.03
C SER A 178 -4.95 22.62 -16.69
N ASP A 179 -5.81 22.08 -15.85
CA ASP A 179 -6.33 22.86 -14.73
C ASP A 179 -6.27 22.21 -13.33
N LEU A 180 -5.70 20.99 -13.16
CA LEU A 180 -5.68 20.30 -11.87
C LEU A 180 -4.36 19.57 -11.56
N GLU A 181 -3.24 19.99 -12.12
CA GLU A 181 -1.94 19.45 -11.76
C GLU A 181 -1.56 19.90 -10.34
N GLN A 182 -1.66 18.98 -9.39
CA GLN A 182 -1.09 19.17 -8.07
C GLN A 182 0.22 18.40 -7.99
N ASP A 183 1.35 19.11 -8.10
CA ASP A 183 2.64 18.56 -7.66
C ASP A 183 2.62 18.43 -6.13
N VAL A 184 2.28 17.23 -5.66
CA VAL A 184 2.16 16.94 -4.24
C VAL A 184 3.47 16.37 -3.73
N SER A 185 4.22 17.16 -2.99
CA SER A 185 5.38 16.68 -2.23
C SER A 185 5.03 16.51 -0.76
N VAL A 186 4.87 15.27 -0.31
CA VAL A 186 4.51 14.94 1.07
C VAL A 186 5.63 14.17 1.74
N TRP A 187 5.94 14.52 2.98
CA TRP A 187 6.77 13.73 3.87
C TRP A 187 5.91 13.11 4.96
N GLN A 188 6.13 11.83 5.22
CA GLN A 188 5.45 11.09 6.29
C GLN A 188 6.44 10.82 7.41
N LEU A 189 6.08 11.22 8.62
CA LEU A 189 6.83 10.95 9.85
C LEU A 189 6.02 9.99 10.70
N GLN A 190 6.65 8.93 11.18
CA GLN A 190 6.02 7.95 12.05
C GLN A 190 6.84 7.75 13.31
N LEU A 191 6.18 7.80 14.46
CA LEU A 191 6.71 7.42 15.76
C LEU A 191 5.91 6.23 16.28
N SER A 192 6.59 5.19 16.76
CA SER A 192 5.96 4.01 17.34
C SER A 192 6.63 3.62 18.65
N TYR A 193 5.85 3.07 19.56
CA TYR A 193 6.32 2.45 20.81
C TYR A 193 5.59 1.11 20.97
N ARG A 194 6.34 0.07 21.34
CA ARG A 194 5.82 -1.28 21.64
C ARG A 194 6.41 -1.82 22.92
#